data_7c2cff2e06eb73107ebbd76126e186ff
#
_entry.id   7c2cff2e06eb73107ebbd76126e186ff
#
_cell.length_a   1.000
_cell.length_b   1.000
_cell.length_c   1.000
_cell.angle_alpha   90.00
_cell.angle_beta   90.00
_cell.angle_gamma   90.00
#
_symmetry.space_group_name_H-M   'P 1'
#
loop_
_entity.id
_entity.type
_entity.pdbx_description
1 polymer ?
#
loop_
_entity_poly.entity_id
_entity_poly.type
_entity_poly.pdbx_seq_one_letter_code
_entity_poly.pdbx_strand_id
1 'polypeptide(L)'
;MTTHATRSLHTLFAFGALGTIVALSSCATMSGAPPTGSEEKPGDAEQAAMKAIGARVPGIIVWSSSRVGNHDLYVMNTDGSNTHNITSGDAVDWFPRFSPDGAKILFCRSKKGWVSERDANNSDKWDLYTIKPDGTELTKVVDSASWGSWVGPDEIVYVRGMKVLRSKVGSKDETVLADSEGVKELDGALLQQPELSKDGRFIAITLRGAKRETGIWDIEKKTWLKTGLGCQINWTPDGSDIYWVNPTGNGGSEVYREPMKAGKPAKELSEEQLRFMDVPGRRSHEYFPQLSRDGQWMVWGVTQRGHDHDIADYEIYLWHVGDKQEEAVRLTYHSANDRWPDIFIPGVAAPATSPPEHAADDEPAKSKAPAPTKKAHKK
;
A
#
# COMPACT_ATOMS: atom_id res chain seq x y z
N MET A 1 78.11 -12.70 -61.59
CA MET A 1 77.57 -13.65 -60.69
C MET A 1 76.82 -12.92 -59.59
N THR A 2 75.57 -12.78 -59.76
CA THR A 2 74.71 -11.89 -58.99
C THR A 2 73.67 -12.75 -58.32
N THR A 3 73.64 -12.76 -57.01
CA THR A 3 72.68 -13.44 -56.23
C THR A 3 71.61 -12.43 -55.71
N HIS A 4 70.38 -12.64 -56.18
CA HIS A 4 69.21 -11.87 -55.73
C HIS A 4 68.76 -12.42 -54.41
N ALA A 5 68.59 -11.54 -53.42
CA ALA A 5 67.92 -11.84 -52.17
C ALA A 5 66.47 -11.30 -52.21
N THR A 6 65.53 -12.20 -52.17
CA THR A 6 64.11 -11.93 -52.07
C THR A 6 63.73 -11.69 -50.59
N ARG A 7 63.22 -10.53 -50.23
CA ARG A 7 62.61 -10.21 -48.93
C ARG A 7 61.15 -10.65 -48.94
N SER A 8 60.81 -11.55 -48.07
CA SER A 8 59.44 -11.95 -47.81
C SER A 8 58.82 -11.01 -46.73
N LEU A 9 57.74 -10.35 -47.07
CA LEU A 9 56.95 -9.47 -46.18
C LEU A 9 55.97 -10.37 -45.42
N HIS A 10 56.14 -10.55 -44.11
CA HIS A 10 55.18 -11.16 -43.27
C HIS A 10 54.21 -10.10 -42.71
N THR A 11 52.97 -10.13 -43.20
CA THR A 11 51.88 -9.31 -42.68
C THR A 11 51.33 -10.00 -41.41
N LEU A 12 51.54 -9.40 -40.22
CA LEU A 12 50.89 -9.80 -38.99
C LEU A 12 49.44 -9.30 -39.01
N PHE A 13 48.48 -10.23 -39.05
CA PHE A 13 47.10 -9.93 -38.71
C PHE A 13 46.95 -9.95 -37.17
N ALA A 14 46.73 -8.79 -36.58
CA ALA A 14 46.29 -8.72 -35.18
C ALA A 14 44.79 -8.98 -35.09
N PHE A 15 44.43 -10.13 -34.56
CA PHE A 15 43.02 -10.41 -34.13
C PHE A 15 42.74 -9.64 -32.84
N GLY A 16 41.98 -8.55 -32.98
CA GLY A 16 41.39 -7.84 -31.84
C GLY A 16 40.24 -8.68 -31.27
N ALA A 17 40.48 -9.29 -30.13
CA ALA A 17 39.41 -9.92 -29.34
C ALA A 17 38.53 -8.78 -28.76
N LEU A 18 37.34 -8.59 -29.32
CA LEU A 18 36.29 -7.78 -28.73
C LEU A 18 35.75 -8.52 -27.50
N GLY A 19 36.31 -8.23 -26.34
CA GLY A 19 35.78 -8.68 -25.08
C GLY A 19 34.46 -8.01 -24.80
N THR A 20 33.36 -8.72 -24.98
CA THR A 20 32.03 -8.30 -24.53
C THR A 20 32.07 -8.27 -23.00
N ILE A 21 32.22 -7.09 -22.42
CA ILE A 21 32.01 -6.87 -20.99
C ILE A 21 30.51 -7.04 -20.75
N VAL A 22 30.09 -8.25 -20.39
CA VAL A 22 28.79 -8.46 -19.76
C VAL A 22 28.89 -7.78 -18.40
N ALA A 23 28.33 -6.58 -18.30
CA ALA A 23 28.07 -5.94 -17.03
C ALA A 23 27.04 -6.82 -16.29
N LEU A 24 27.52 -7.75 -15.50
CA LEU A 24 26.75 -8.36 -14.45
C LEU A 24 26.37 -7.24 -13.49
N SER A 25 25.16 -6.69 -13.68
CA SER A 25 24.51 -5.86 -12.69
C SER A 25 24.31 -6.74 -11.46
N SER A 26 25.34 -6.79 -10.61
CA SER A 26 25.22 -7.37 -9.28
C SER A 26 24.17 -6.53 -8.57
N CYS A 27 22.97 -7.09 -8.36
CA CYS A 27 22.09 -6.66 -7.30
C CYS A 27 22.88 -6.78 -5.99
N ALA A 28 23.65 -5.76 -5.66
CA ALA A 28 24.22 -5.64 -4.34
C ALA A 28 23.02 -5.63 -3.38
N THR A 29 22.90 -6.66 -2.58
CA THR A 29 22.06 -6.66 -1.39
C THR A 29 22.63 -5.56 -0.48
N MET A 30 22.05 -4.36 -0.54
CA MET A 30 22.40 -3.30 0.39
C MET A 30 21.87 -3.72 1.77
N SER A 31 22.76 -4.26 2.58
CA SER A 31 22.52 -4.71 3.95
C SER A 31 22.82 -3.58 4.95
N GLY A 32 22.37 -2.37 4.67
CA GLY A 32 22.64 -1.22 5.54
C GLY A 32 21.43 -0.29 5.67
N ALA A 33 21.40 0.49 6.75
CA ALA A 33 20.42 1.54 6.94
C ALA A 33 20.43 2.52 5.73
N PRO A 34 19.29 3.12 5.37
CA PRO A 34 19.19 4.07 4.28
C PRO A 34 19.99 5.35 4.56
N PRO A 35 20.34 6.13 3.51
CA PRO A 35 20.99 7.42 3.71
C PRO A 35 20.08 8.40 4.44
N THR A 36 20.66 9.27 5.26
CA THR A 36 19.93 10.29 6.01
C THR A 36 19.40 11.43 5.14
N GLY A 37 19.92 11.60 3.92
CA GLY A 37 19.50 12.66 3.02
C GLY A 37 19.84 14.07 3.50
N SER A 38 19.20 15.07 2.91
CA SER A 38 19.32 16.49 3.23
C SER A 38 18.00 17.21 3.03
N GLU A 39 17.79 18.28 3.81
CA GLU A 39 16.62 19.13 3.62
C GLU A 39 16.73 19.92 2.31
N GLU A 40 15.60 20.01 1.62
CA GLU A 40 15.34 20.91 0.51
C GLU A 40 14.42 22.05 1.00
N LYS A 41 14.45 23.18 0.35
CA LYS A 41 13.52 24.28 0.68
C LYS A 41 12.45 24.38 -0.39
N PRO A 42 11.16 24.34 0.00
CA PRO A 42 10.08 24.64 -0.94
C PRO A 42 10.21 26.07 -1.45
N GLY A 43 9.92 26.28 -2.75
CA GLY A 43 9.82 27.62 -3.33
C GLY A 43 8.57 28.36 -2.81
N ASP A 44 8.49 29.67 -3.11
CA ASP A 44 7.39 30.53 -2.63
C ASP A 44 6.00 30.04 -3.06
N ALA A 45 5.88 29.51 -4.29
CA ALA A 45 4.63 28.96 -4.80
C ALA A 45 4.22 27.67 -4.06
N GLU A 46 5.20 26.80 -3.76
CA GLU A 46 4.99 25.57 -3.02
C GLU A 46 4.61 25.87 -1.55
N GLN A 47 5.27 26.83 -0.90
CA GLN A 47 4.90 27.29 0.45
C GLN A 47 3.48 27.86 0.49
N ALA A 48 3.10 28.64 -0.52
CA ALA A 48 1.74 29.17 -0.64
C ALA A 48 0.70 28.06 -0.83
N ALA A 49 1.01 27.04 -1.64
CA ALA A 49 0.15 25.87 -1.85
C ALA A 49 -0.02 25.06 -0.54
N MET A 50 1.07 24.79 0.18
CA MET A 50 1.05 24.10 1.49
C MET A 50 0.17 24.85 2.48
N LYS A 51 0.34 26.15 2.60
CA LYS A 51 -0.51 26.99 3.49
C LYS A 51 -1.98 26.99 3.06
N ALA A 52 -2.24 27.04 1.76
CA ALA A 52 -3.61 27.05 1.23
C ALA A 52 -4.32 25.72 1.48
N ILE A 53 -3.64 24.58 1.26
CA ILE A 53 -4.24 23.26 1.51
C ILE A 53 -4.48 23.02 3.01
N GLY A 54 -3.54 23.39 3.88
CA GLY A 54 -3.71 23.28 5.33
C GLY A 54 -4.85 24.13 5.88
N ALA A 55 -5.15 25.28 5.26
CA ALA A 55 -6.31 26.10 5.62
C ALA A 55 -7.66 25.44 5.25
N ARG A 56 -7.67 24.54 4.25
CA ARG A 56 -8.86 23.74 3.85
C ARG A 56 -9.10 22.57 4.77
N VAL A 57 -8.04 21.99 5.36
CA VAL A 57 -8.11 20.75 6.11
C VAL A 57 -7.22 20.78 7.35
N PRO A 58 -7.74 21.21 8.51
CA PRO A 58 -6.98 21.13 9.75
C PRO A 58 -6.86 19.67 10.20
N GLY A 59 -5.66 19.12 10.14
CA GLY A 59 -5.38 17.71 10.47
C GLY A 59 -3.91 17.46 10.72
N ILE A 60 -3.58 16.20 11.00
CA ILE A 60 -2.22 15.73 11.18
C ILE A 60 -1.94 14.57 10.25
N ILE A 61 -0.69 14.50 9.79
CA ILE A 61 -0.16 13.41 8.96
C ILE A 61 0.94 12.73 9.75
N VAL A 62 0.95 11.40 9.77
CA VAL A 62 2.05 10.57 10.28
C VAL A 62 2.70 9.85 9.10
N TRP A 63 4.01 9.66 9.13
CA TRP A 63 4.74 8.87 8.14
C TRP A 63 6.03 8.28 8.72
N SER A 64 6.64 7.36 7.99
CA SER A 64 7.95 6.78 8.31
C SER A 64 9.03 7.48 7.51
N SER A 65 10.08 7.96 8.15
CA SER A 65 11.17 8.72 7.52
C SER A 65 12.56 8.20 7.90
N SER A 66 13.47 8.15 6.92
CA SER A 66 14.86 7.74 7.17
C SER A 66 15.81 8.92 7.47
N ARG A 67 15.31 10.10 7.80
CA ARG A 67 16.09 11.33 8.03
C ARG A 67 17.22 11.20 9.05
N VAL A 68 17.09 10.29 10.00
CA VAL A 68 18.06 10.07 11.07
C VAL A 68 18.88 8.79 10.90
N GLY A 69 18.84 8.15 9.72
CA GLY A 69 19.67 6.99 9.37
C GLY A 69 19.00 5.62 9.52
N ASN A 70 17.83 5.56 10.14
CA ASN A 70 16.88 4.47 10.13
C ASN A 70 15.48 5.05 9.88
N HIS A 71 14.47 4.21 9.80
CA HIS A 71 13.10 4.70 9.67
C HIS A 71 12.48 4.91 11.05
N ASP A 72 12.16 6.16 11.36
CA ASP A 72 11.36 6.58 12.51
C ASP A 72 10.04 7.20 12.09
N LEU A 73 9.07 7.29 12.99
CA LEU A 73 7.81 7.96 12.75
C LEU A 73 7.92 9.46 12.98
N TYR A 74 7.42 10.21 12.03
CA TYR A 74 7.28 11.66 12.05
C TYR A 74 5.83 12.07 11.97
N VAL A 75 5.50 13.22 12.53
CA VAL A 75 4.19 13.86 12.38
C VAL A 75 4.35 15.30 11.93
N MET A 76 3.35 15.81 11.19
CA MET A 76 3.23 17.21 10.78
C MET A 76 1.76 17.61 10.69
N ASN A 77 1.49 18.90 10.68
CA ASN A 77 0.20 19.42 10.28
C ASN A 77 -0.01 19.27 8.77
N THR A 78 -1.24 19.33 8.29
CA THR A 78 -1.59 19.21 6.88
C THR A 78 -1.06 20.34 5.99
N ASP A 79 -0.53 21.41 6.57
CA ASP A 79 0.21 22.48 5.88
C ASP A 79 1.73 22.27 5.87
N GLY A 80 2.22 21.10 6.32
CA GLY A 80 3.65 20.79 6.44
C GLY A 80 4.33 21.41 7.67
N SER A 81 3.64 22.23 8.44
CA SER A 81 4.20 22.83 9.66
C SER A 81 4.28 21.84 10.82
N ASN A 82 5.02 22.21 11.86
CA ASN A 82 5.17 21.41 13.10
C ASN A 82 5.70 19.99 12.85
N THR A 83 6.54 19.82 11.85
CA THR A 83 7.19 18.53 11.56
C THR A 83 8.15 18.13 12.67
N HIS A 84 7.94 16.97 13.29
CA HIS A 84 8.81 16.44 14.32
C HIS A 84 8.75 14.91 14.43
N ASN A 85 9.81 14.34 14.99
CA ASN A 85 9.95 12.91 15.25
C ASN A 85 9.17 12.52 16.51
N ILE A 86 8.43 11.41 16.47
CA ILE A 86 7.70 10.85 17.62
C ILE A 86 8.22 9.50 18.08
N THR A 87 9.15 8.88 17.33
CA THR A 87 9.87 7.68 17.77
C THR A 87 11.37 7.90 17.61
N SER A 88 12.18 7.14 18.34
CA SER A 88 13.64 7.24 18.28
C SER A 88 14.29 5.92 18.68
N GLY A 89 15.54 5.73 18.28
CA GLY A 89 16.33 4.55 18.62
C GLY A 89 16.89 3.85 17.39
N ASP A 90 17.34 2.61 17.56
CA ASP A 90 17.96 1.83 16.47
C ASP A 90 16.93 1.00 15.70
N ALA A 91 15.69 0.90 16.17
CA ALA A 91 14.64 0.12 15.55
C ALA A 91 14.11 0.82 14.30
N VAL A 92 13.63 0.05 13.34
CA VAL A 92 12.88 0.54 12.18
C VAL A 92 11.40 0.60 12.53
N ASP A 93 10.82 1.79 12.42
CA ASP A 93 9.40 2.06 12.63
C ASP A 93 8.73 2.41 11.29
N TRP A 94 7.67 1.69 10.92
CA TRP A 94 7.03 1.87 9.64
C TRP A 94 5.57 1.40 9.63
N PHE A 95 4.85 1.71 8.54
CA PHE A 95 3.44 1.39 8.34
C PHE A 95 2.53 1.94 9.45
N PRO A 96 2.65 3.25 9.79
CA PRO A 96 1.78 3.85 10.80
C PRO A 96 0.34 3.96 10.31
N ARG A 97 -0.61 3.78 11.24
CA ARG A 97 -2.06 3.92 11.02
C ARG A 97 -2.71 4.58 12.22
N PHE A 98 -3.41 5.70 12.01
CA PHE A 98 -4.19 6.33 13.06
C PHE A 98 -5.35 5.43 13.49
N SER A 99 -5.59 5.36 14.81
CA SER A 99 -6.84 4.82 15.33
C SER A 99 -8.04 5.63 14.84
N PRO A 100 -9.23 5.03 14.79
CA PRO A 100 -10.43 5.72 14.33
C PRO A 100 -10.75 7.06 14.98
N ASP A 101 -10.34 7.26 16.21
CA ASP A 101 -10.49 8.51 16.99
C ASP A 101 -9.25 9.42 16.93
N GLY A 102 -8.17 8.99 16.25
CA GLY A 102 -6.89 9.70 16.19
C GLY A 102 -6.09 9.70 17.48
N ALA A 103 -6.55 9.00 18.51
CA ALA A 103 -5.89 9.00 19.82
C ALA A 103 -4.57 8.20 19.84
N LYS A 104 -4.42 7.24 18.93
CA LYS A 104 -3.26 6.37 18.82
C LYS A 104 -2.83 6.18 17.38
N ILE A 105 -1.57 5.80 17.21
CA ILE A 105 -0.96 5.35 15.96
C ILE A 105 -0.49 3.93 16.18
N LEU A 106 -1.02 2.97 15.39
CA LEU A 106 -0.54 1.60 15.31
C LEU A 106 0.59 1.54 14.28
N PHE A 107 1.67 0.82 14.55
CA PHE A 107 2.79 0.70 13.61
C PHE A 107 3.60 -0.58 13.82
N CYS A 108 4.42 -0.93 12.84
CA CYS A 108 5.38 -2.02 12.89
C CYS A 108 6.71 -1.50 13.42
N ARG A 109 7.30 -2.18 14.40
CA ARG A 109 8.63 -1.90 14.94
C ARG A 109 9.53 -3.13 14.82
N SER A 110 10.73 -2.95 14.29
CA SER A 110 11.71 -4.04 14.27
C SER A 110 12.15 -4.41 15.69
N LYS A 111 12.36 -5.72 15.92
CA LYS A 111 12.83 -6.22 17.23
C LYS A 111 14.30 -5.91 17.51
N LYS A 112 15.10 -5.72 16.45
CA LYS A 112 16.54 -5.46 16.53
C LYS A 112 16.99 -4.60 15.37
N GLY A 113 17.43 -3.37 15.64
CA GLY A 113 18.12 -2.50 14.71
C GLY A 113 17.47 -2.41 13.32
N TRP A 114 18.30 -2.17 12.34
CA TRP A 114 17.84 -2.09 10.94
C TRP A 114 17.30 -3.42 10.41
N VAL A 115 16.09 -3.40 9.90
CA VAL A 115 15.42 -4.50 9.17
C VAL A 115 14.75 -3.93 7.93
N SER A 116 15.04 -4.51 6.75
CA SER A 116 14.42 -4.12 5.49
C SER A 116 12.94 -4.48 5.47
N GLU A 117 12.10 -3.64 4.83
CA GLU A 117 10.69 -3.94 4.55
C GLU A 117 10.50 -5.22 3.72
N ARG A 118 11.51 -5.62 2.93
CA ARG A 118 11.47 -6.89 2.20
C ARG A 118 11.29 -8.09 3.12
N ASP A 119 11.66 -7.97 4.37
CA ASP A 119 11.47 -8.95 5.43
C ASP A 119 10.16 -8.79 6.21
N ALA A 120 9.25 -7.93 5.75
CA ALA A 120 7.99 -7.63 6.44
C ALA A 120 7.14 -8.87 6.79
N ASN A 121 7.17 -9.92 5.97
CA ASN A 121 6.48 -11.17 6.26
C ASN A 121 7.25 -12.13 7.18
N ASN A 122 8.50 -11.82 7.55
CA ASN A 122 9.21 -12.55 8.58
C ASN A 122 8.80 -12.01 9.96
N SER A 123 7.70 -12.54 10.49
CA SER A 123 7.09 -12.06 11.74
C SER A 123 8.05 -12.09 12.94
N ASP A 124 9.08 -12.94 12.93
CA ASP A 124 10.08 -12.98 14.01
C ASP A 124 10.94 -11.72 14.10
N LYS A 125 10.94 -10.89 13.06
CA LYS A 125 11.68 -9.63 13.00
C LYS A 125 10.90 -8.42 13.50
N TRP A 126 9.57 -8.52 13.63
CA TRP A 126 8.67 -7.41 13.85
C TRP A 126 7.73 -7.63 15.04
N ASP A 127 7.36 -6.55 15.69
CA ASP A 127 6.26 -6.47 16.63
C ASP A 127 5.34 -5.30 16.26
N LEU A 128 4.08 -5.34 16.70
CA LEU A 128 3.19 -4.20 16.58
C LEU A 128 3.16 -3.39 17.88
N TYR A 129 3.23 -2.08 17.70
CA TYR A 129 3.18 -1.09 18.78
C TYR A 129 2.09 -0.07 18.54
N THR A 130 1.65 0.56 19.60
CA THR A 130 0.88 1.81 19.55
C THR A 130 1.65 2.92 20.27
N ILE A 131 1.44 4.16 19.79
CA ILE A 131 1.98 5.38 20.37
C ILE A 131 0.95 6.50 20.23
N LYS A 132 0.93 7.51 21.09
CA LYS A 132 0.14 8.71 20.87
C LYS A 132 0.80 9.63 19.82
N PRO A 133 0.02 10.49 19.13
CA PRO A 133 0.58 11.44 18.17
C PRO A 133 1.62 12.42 18.76
N ASP A 134 1.62 12.63 20.06
CA ASP A 134 2.61 13.44 20.79
C ASP A 134 3.89 12.67 21.17
N GLY A 135 4.04 11.40 20.73
CA GLY A 135 5.19 10.55 21.03
C GLY A 135 5.15 9.88 22.40
N THR A 136 4.07 10.04 23.17
CA THR A 136 3.93 9.41 24.50
C THR A 136 3.21 8.06 24.43
N GLU A 137 3.22 7.29 25.52
CA GLU A 137 2.52 6.02 25.69
C GLU A 137 2.88 4.94 24.65
N LEU A 138 4.17 4.85 24.29
CA LEU A 138 4.67 3.76 23.45
C LEU A 138 4.40 2.41 24.12
N THR A 139 3.59 1.56 23.48
CA THR A 139 3.14 0.28 24.03
C THR A 139 3.18 -0.82 22.98
N LYS A 140 3.82 -1.95 23.28
CA LYS A 140 3.74 -3.15 22.44
C LYS A 140 2.37 -3.80 22.60
N VAL A 141 1.71 -4.10 21.47
CA VAL A 141 0.34 -4.67 21.45
C VAL A 141 0.26 -6.06 20.85
N VAL A 142 1.17 -6.41 19.92
CA VAL A 142 1.25 -7.76 19.34
C VAL A 142 2.70 -8.17 19.16
N ASP A 143 3.05 -9.38 19.60
CA ASP A 143 4.36 -10.00 19.34
C ASP A 143 4.38 -10.68 17.98
N SER A 144 5.53 -10.63 17.30
CA SER A 144 5.79 -11.39 16.07
C SER A 144 4.73 -11.18 14.98
N ALA A 145 4.48 -9.92 14.62
CA ALA A 145 3.47 -9.54 13.63
C ALA A 145 3.89 -8.30 12.84
N SER A 146 3.30 -8.13 11.66
CA SER A 146 3.47 -6.98 10.79
C SER A 146 2.16 -6.58 10.12
N TRP A 147 2.18 -5.48 9.34
CA TRP A 147 1.04 -5.01 8.54
C TRP A 147 -0.24 -4.81 9.36
N GLY A 148 -0.12 -4.15 10.53
CA GLY A 148 -1.27 -3.89 11.39
C GLY A 148 -2.16 -2.76 10.86
N SER A 149 -3.48 -2.98 10.82
CA SER A 149 -4.50 -1.99 10.43
C SER A 149 -5.67 -2.00 11.40
N TRP A 150 -6.31 -0.84 11.61
CA TRP A 150 -7.45 -0.73 12.50
C TRP A 150 -8.74 -1.17 11.82
N VAL A 151 -9.54 -1.98 12.49
CA VAL A 151 -10.89 -2.37 12.05
C VAL A 151 -11.99 -1.86 12.96
N GLY A 152 -11.62 -1.20 14.03
CA GLY A 152 -12.49 -0.60 15.03
C GLY A 152 -11.71 0.23 16.04
N PRO A 153 -12.36 0.80 17.07
CA PRO A 153 -11.69 1.65 18.06
C PRO A 153 -10.67 0.89 18.93
N ASP A 154 -10.87 -0.40 19.13
CA ASP A 154 -10.03 -1.28 19.97
C ASP A 154 -9.65 -2.60 19.27
N GLU A 155 -9.82 -2.69 17.97
CA GLU A 155 -9.67 -3.92 17.20
C GLU A 155 -8.80 -3.72 15.97
N ILE A 156 -7.93 -4.69 15.68
CA ILE A 156 -6.94 -4.64 14.61
C ILE A 156 -6.94 -5.94 13.80
N VAL A 157 -6.54 -5.83 12.53
CA VAL A 157 -6.09 -6.95 11.69
C VAL A 157 -4.59 -6.82 11.46
N TYR A 158 -3.90 -7.94 11.28
CA TYR A 158 -2.47 -7.97 11.07
C TYR A 158 -2.02 -9.30 10.45
N VAL A 159 -0.78 -9.35 10.02
CA VAL A 159 -0.16 -10.56 9.47
C VAL A 159 0.79 -11.18 10.47
N ARG A 160 0.69 -12.50 10.65
CA ARG A 160 1.70 -13.33 11.32
C ARG A 160 1.99 -14.55 10.46
N GLY A 161 3.22 -14.66 9.96
CA GLY A 161 3.60 -15.71 9.02
C GLY A 161 2.72 -15.68 7.76
N MET A 162 1.99 -16.76 7.53
CA MET A 162 1.13 -16.95 6.35
C MET A 162 -0.35 -16.65 6.63
N LYS A 163 -0.65 -15.98 7.76
CA LYS A 163 -2.04 -15.76 8.21
C LYS A 163 -2.36 -14.29 8.38
N VAL A 164 -3.59 -13.93 8.03
CA VAL A 164 -4.24 -12.70 8.49
C VAL A 164 -5.05 -13.01 9.73
N LEU A 165 -4.77 -12.26 10.78
CA LEU A 165 -5.37 -12.43 12.10
C LEU A 165 -6.15 -11.16 12.49
N ARG A 166 -7.17 -11.32 13.30
CA ARG A 166 -7.94 -10.23 13.93
C ARG A 166 -7.94 -10.43 15.43
N SER A 167 -7.70 -9.36 16.19
CA SER A 167 -7.78 -9.37 17.65
C SER A 167 -8.15 -8.00 18.19
N LYS A 168 -8.56 -7.95 19.45
CA LYS A 168 -8.56 -6.69 20.21
C LYS A 168 -7.13 -6.30 20.57
N VAL A 169 -6.87 -5.00 20.60
CA VAL A 169 -5.56 -4.45 20.98
C VAL A 169 -5.15 -4.97 22.36
N GLY A 170 -3.99 -5.60 22.44
CA GLY A 170 -3.45 -6.19 23.66
C GLY A 170 -4.10 -7.50 24.12
N SER A 171 -5.07 -8.05 23.39
CA SER A 171 -5.64 -9.38 23.63
C SER A 171 -4.74 -10.47 23.03
N LYS A 172 -4.78 -11.65 23.65
CA LYS A 172 -4.20 -12.87 23.08
C LYS A 172 -5.20 -13.72 22.30
N ASP A 173 -6.50 -13.36 22.36
CA ASP A 173 -7.54 -14.03 21.60
C ASP A 173 -7.52 -13.56 20.15
N GLU A 174 -7.17 -14.48 19.25
CA GLU A 174 -6.96 -14.19 17.82
C GLU A 174 -7.94 -15.02 16.97
N THR A 175 -8.50 -14.39 15.95
CA THR A 175 -9.31 -15.05 14.93
C THR A 175 -8.57 -15.08 13.61
N VAL A 176 -8.42 -16.25 12.99
CA VAL A 176 -7.83 -16.39 11.65
C VAL A 176 -8.88 -16.01 10.60
N LEU A 177 -8.58 -14.99 9.79
CA LEU A 177 -9.43 -14.53 8.70
C LEU A 177 -8.99 -15.08 7.34
N ALA A 178 -7.69 -15.31 7.15
CA ALA A 178 -7.11 -15.96 5.98
C ALA A 178 -5.86 -16.74 6.38
N ASP A 179 -5.62 -17.87 5.70
CA ASP A 179 -4.43 -18.71 5.87
C ASP A 179 -3.98 -19.17 4.48
N SER A 180 -2.87 -18.62 3.98
CA SER A 180 -2.43 -18.90 2.61
C SER A 180 -1.85 -20.29 2.43
N GLU A 181 -1.38 -20.96 3.48
CA GLU A 181 -0.95 -22.36 3.42
C GLU A 181 -2.13 -23.33 3.41
N GLY A 182 -3.23 -22.95 4.10
CA GLY A 182 -4.43 -23.78 4.24
C GLY A 182 -5.42 -23.64 3.10
N VAL A 183 -5.20 -22.72 2.13
CA VAL A 183 -6.20 -22.37 1.09
C VAL A 183 -5.55 -22.36 -0.29
N LYS A 184 -6.04 -23.24 -1.19
CA LYS A 184 -5.54 -23.39 -2.55
C LYS A 184 -5.55 -22.10 -3.36
N GLU A 185 -6.57 -21.28 -3.19
CA GLU A 185 -6.76 -20.00 -3.89
C GLU A 185 -5.63 -18.99 -3.61
N LEU A 186 -5.05 -19.06 -2.40
CA LEU A 186 -3.93 -18.22 -1.98
C LEU A 186 -2.57 -18.86 -2.21
N ASP A 187 -2.50 -20.20 -2.35
CA ASP A 187 -1.36 -20.98 -2.85
C ASP A 187 -0.03 -20.71 -2.14
N GLY A 188 -0.05 -20.54 -0.82
CA GLY A 188 1.15 -20.25 -0.03
C GLY A 188 1.76 -18.87 -0.30
N ALA A 189 1.01 -17.93 -0.86
CA ALA A 189 1.49 -16.57 -1.06
C ALA A 189 1.70 -15.83 0.26
N LEU A 190 2.69 -14.95 0.29
CA LEU A 190 2.89 -13.98 1.37
C LEU A 190 1.74 -12.97 1.35
N LEU A 191 1.08 -12.81 2.48
CA LEU A 191 -0.03 -11.87 2.65
C LEU A 191 0.52 -10.53 3.16
N GLN A 192 0.16 -9.42 2.50
CA GLN A 192 0.65 -8.08 2.86
C GLN A 192 -0.50 -7.07 2.88
N GLN A 193 -0.43 -6.14 3.82
CA GLN A 193 -1.33 -5.00 3.91
C GLN A 193 -2.82 -5.41 3.90
N PRO A 194 -3.27 -6.24 4.84
CA PRO A 194 -4.66 -6.64 4.90
C PRO A 194 -5.54 -5.47 5.36
N GLU A 195 -6.56 -5.15 4.56
CA GLU A 195 -7.57 -4.14 4.90
C GLU A 195 -8.96 -4.77 4.88
N LEU A 196 -9.61 -4.80 6.03
CA LEU A 196 -10.92 -5.41 6.18
C LEU A 196 -12.00 -4.46 5.65
N SER A 197 -12.92 -4.99 4.85
CA SER A 197 -14.10 -4.25 4.43
C SER A 197 -14.95 -3.83 5.64
N LYS A 198 -15.72 -2.76 5.51
CA LYS A 198 -16.51 -2.20 6.61
C LYS A 198 -17.55 -3.17 7.18
N ASP A 199 -18.06 -4.08 6.35
CA ASP A 199 -18.99 -5.15 6.78
C ASP A 199 -18.27 -6.36 7.39
N GLY A 200 -16.94 -6.37 7.39
CA GLY A 200 -16.11 -7.43 7.97
C GLY A 200 -16.04 -8.71 7.14
N ARG A 201 -16.60 -8.72 5.92
CA ARG A 201 -16.69 -9.93 5.09
C ARG A 201 -15.51 -10.12 4.16
N PHE A 202 -14.95 -9.04 3.65
CA PHE A 202 -13.91 -9.08 2.63
C PHE A 202 -12.61 -8.50 3.16
N ILE A 203 -11.49 -9.03 2.69
CA ILE A 203 -10.17 -8.47 2.96
C ILE A 203 -9.53 -8.08 1.63
N ALA A 204 -9.18 -6.82 1.48
CA ALA A 204 -8.27 -6.38 0.43
C ALA A 204 -6.84 -6.75 0.82
N ILE A 205 -6.10 -7.46 -0.04
CA ILE A 205 -4.76 -7.99 0.26
C ILE A 205 -3.86 -7.89 -0.96
N THR A 206 -2.58 -7.61 -0.72
CA THR A 206 -1.50 -7.80 -1.68
C THR A 206 -0.86 -9.17 -1.47
N LEU A 207 -0.79 -10.00 -2.52
CA LEU A 207 -0.10 -11.29 -2.53
C LEU A 207 1.29 -11.14 -3.13
N ARG A 208 2.30 -11.75 -2.47
CA ARG A 208 3.70 -11.79 -2.92
C ARG A 208 4.27 -13.22 -2.81
N GLY A 209 5.49 -13.41 -3.28
CA GLY A 209 6.14 -14.72 -3.28
C GLY A 209 5.59 -15.63 -4.39
N ALA A 210 4.85 -16.68 -4.05
CA ALA A 210 4.27 -17.63 -4.99
C ALA A 210 3.30 -16.96 -5.99
N LYS A 211 2.63 -15.90 -5.58
CA LYS A 211 1.78 -15.03 -6.43
C LYS A 211 2.27 -13.60 -6.37
N ARG A 212 2.01 -12.82 -7.43
CA ARG A 212 2.23 -11.37 -7.48
C ARG A 212 0.95 -10.72 -7.99
N GLU A 213 0.01 -10.56 -7.07
CA GLU A 213 -1.34 -10.11 -7.35
C GLU A 213 -1.83 -9.19 -6.23
N THR A 214 -2.83 -8.39 -6.56
CA THR A 214 -3.63 -7.68 -5.56
C THR A 214 -5.10 -8.01 -5.78
N GLY A 215 -5.89 -8.04 -4.72
CA GLY A 215 -7.30 -8.43 -4.85
C GLY A 215 -8.04 -8.57 -3.52
N ILE A 216 -9.18 -9.23 -3.60
CA ILE A 216 -10.16 -9.35 -2.52
C ILE A 216 -10.32 -10.82 -2.13
N TRP A 217 -10.18 -11.09 -0.84
CA TRP A 217 -10.49 -12.37 -0.21
C TRP A 217 -11.89 -12.33 0.43
N ASP A 218 -12.82 -13.22 0.00
CA ASP A 218 -14.10 -13.46 0.67
C ASP A 218 -13.87 -14.44 1.81
N ILE A 219 -14.00 -13.99 3.06
CA ILE A 219 -13.71 -14.77 4.27
C ILE A 219 -14.68 -15.94 4.40
N GLU A 220 -15.95 -15.75 4.07
CA GLU A 220 -16.99 -16.76 4.21
C GLU A 220 -16.89 -17.83 3.12
N LYS A 221 -16.77 -17.40 1.86
CA LYS A 221 -16.74 -18.30 0.71
C LYS A 221 -15.37 -18.90 0.45
N LYS A 222 -14.32 -18.35 1.08
CA LYS A 222 -12.91 -18.74 0.84
C LYS A 222 -12.54 -18.66 -0.63
N THR A 223 -12.92 -17.57 -1.29
CA THR A 223 -12.65 -17.31 -2.70
C THR A 223 -11.78 -16.06 -2.87
N TRP A 224 -10.90 -16.11 -3.85
CA TRP A 224 -10.02 -15.02 -4.24
C TRP A 224 -10.53 -14.34 -5.52
N LEU A 225 -10.65 -13.02 -5.49
CA LEU A 225 -10.88 -12.19 -6.66
C LEU A 225 -9.63 -11.35 -6.92
N LYS A 226 -8.91 -11.64 -7.97
CA LYS A 226 -7.80 -10.81 -8.44
C LYS A 226 -8.33 -9.51 -9.06
N THR A 227 -7.76 -8.37 -8.65
CA THR A 227 -8.06 -7.05 -9.22
C THR A 227 -6.93 -6.52 -10.09
N GLY A 228 -5.66 -6.89 -9.80
CA GLY A 228 -4.52 -6.42 -10.57
C GLY A 228 -3.21 -7.10 -10.24
N LEU A 229 -2.13 -6.57 -10.81
CA LEU A 229 -0.74 -6.96 -10.54
C LEU A 229 -0.03 -6.04 -9.55
N GLY A 230 -0.71 -5.00 -9.10
CA GLY A 230 -0.18 -3.95 -8.25
C GLY A 230 0.04 -4.34 -6.79
N CYS A 231 -0.11 -3.37 -5.91
CA CYS A 231 0.05 -3.53 -4.47
C CYS A 231 -0.74 -2.46 -3.70
N GLN A 232 -0.69 -2.55 -2.36
CA GLN A 232 -1.22 -1.51 -1.47
C GLN A 232 -2.71 -1.24 -1.72
N ILE A 233 -3.47 -2.34 -1.84
CA ILE A 233 -4.91 -2.27 -2.04
C ILE A 233 -5.63 -1.93 -0.75
N ASN A 234 -6.59 -1.02 -0.82
CA ASN A 234 -7.41 -0.56 0.29
C ASN A 234 -8.88 -0.47 -0.11
N TRP A 235 -9.77 -0.42 0.88
CA TRP A 235 -11.16 -0.01 0.73
C TRP A 235 -11.29 1.51 0.90
N THR A 236 -12.19 2.13 0.14
CA THR A 236 -12.64 3.48 0.49
C THR A 236 -13.35 3.46 1.86
N PRO A 237 -13.31 4.56 2.64
CA PRO A 237 -13.87 4.56 4.00
C PRO A 237 -15.39 4.28 4.08
N ASP A 238 -16.13 4.51 3.00
CA ASP A 238 -17.54 4.14 2.86
C ASP A 238 -17.73 2.65 2.48
N GLY A 239 -16.67 1.99 2.02
CA GLY A 239 -16.69 0.60 1.56
C GLY A 239 -17.25 0.40 0.15
N SER A 240 -17.50 1.49 -0.59
CA SER A 240 -18.07 1.40 -1.94
C SER A 240 -17.08 0.96 -3.01
N ASP A 241 -15.80 1.32 -2.83
CA ASP A 241 -14.77 1.11 -3.83
C ASP A 241 -13.51 0.50 -3.20
N ILE A 242 -12.66 -0.04 -4.05
CA ILE A 242 -11.27 -0.34 -3.73
C ILE A 242 -10.35 0.62 -4.48
N TYR A 243 -9.15 0.86 -3.94
CA TYR A 243 -8.08 1.55 -4.65
C TYR A 243 -6.75 0.87 -4.39
N TRP A 244 -5.83 0.96 -5.34
CA TRP A 244 -4.53 0.29 -5.27
C TRP A 244 -3.47 0.97 -6.12
N VAL A 245 -2.21 0.69 -5.83
CA VAL A 245 -1.09 1.11 -6.69
C VAL A 245 -0.98 0.14 -7.87
N ASN A 246 -1.13 0.64 -9.07
CA ASN A 246 -1.01 -0.13 -10.31
C ASN A 246 0.32 0.19 -11.02
N PRO A 247 1.13 -0.81 -11.39
CA PRO A 247 2.35 -0.57 -12.14
C PRO A 247 2.02 -0.14 -13.58
N THR A 248 2.72 0.88 -14.06
CA THR A 248 2.65 1.33 -15.45
C THR A 248 3.70 0.63 -16.31
N GLY A 249 3.44 0.53 -17.62
CA GLY A 249 4.34 -0.16 -18.55
C GLY A 249 5.71 0.49 -18.74
N ASN A 250 5.90 1.75 -18.28
CA ASN A 250 7.14 2.51 -18.34
C ASN A 250 8.00 2.44 -17.06
N GLY A 251 7.59 1.62 -16.09
CA GLY A 251 8.28 1.45 -14.80
C GLY A 251 7.83 2.40 -13.70
N GLY A 252 6.83 3.24 -13.96
CA GLY A 252 6.13 4.05 -12.97
C GLY A 252 5.00 3.30 -12.28
N SER A 253 4.19 4.03 -11.55
CA SER A 253 2.98 3.53 -10.88
C SER A 253 1.95 4.65 -10.80
N GLU A 254 0.69 4.27 -10.78
CA GLU A 254 -0.48 5.14 -10.68
C GLU A 254 -1.39 4.58 -9.59
N VAL A 255 -2.26 5.40 -9.01
CA VAL A 255 -3.33 4.90 -8.13
C VAL A 255 -4.58 4.65 -8.96
N TYR A 256 -5.09 3.43 -8.91
CA TYR A 256 -6.35 3.02 -9.51
C TYR A 256 -7.46 2.96 -8.46
N ARG A 257 -8.71 3.17 -8.89
CA ARG A 257 -9.90 3.03 -8.06
C ARG A 257 -11.01 2.35 -8.84
N GLU A 258 -11.68 1.38 -8.21
CA GLU A 258 -12.72 0.57 -8.82
C GLU A 258 -13.93 0.44 -7.90
N PRO A 259 -15.14 0.80 -8.40
CA PRO A 259 -16.38 0.59 -7.66
C PRO A 259 -16.68 -0.90 -7.46
N MET A 260 -17.08 -1.26 -6.24
CA MET A 260 -17.35 -2.63 -5.84
C MET A 260 -18.83 -2.83 -5.49
N LYS A 261 -19.37 -4.00 -5.82
CA LYS A 261 -20.70 -4.45 -5.37
C LYS A 261 -20.61 -5.90 -4.90
N ALA A 262 -20.94 -6.15 -3.63
CA ALA A 262 -20.89 -7.49 -3.04
C ALA A 262 -19.56 -8.23 -3.27
N GLY A 263 -18.43 -7.52 -3.12
CA GLY A 263 -17.08 -8.07 -3.26
C GLY A 263 -16.65 -8.33 -4.70
N LYS A 264 -17.31 -7.74 -5.70
CA LYS A 264 -16.95 -7.81 -7.13
C LYS A 264 -16.94 -6.41 -7.75
N PRO A 265 -16.20 -6.18 -8.85
CA PRO A 265 -16.35 -4.99 -9.64
C PRO A 265 -17.81 -4.71 -9.99
N ALA A 266 -18.28 -3.49 -9.72
CA ALA A 266 -19.67 -3.12 -9.98
C ALA A 266 -19.97 -2.98 -11.50
N LYS A 267 -18.93 -2.66 -12.27
CA LYS A 267 -18.96 -2.50 -13.74
C LYS A 267 -17.57 -2.72 -14.32
N GLU A 268 -17.50 -3.04 -15.59
CA GLU A 268 -16.23 -3.06 -16.32
C GLU A 268 -15.80 -1.62 -16.66
N LEU A 269 -14.53 -1.30 -16.38
CA LEU A 269 -13.93 0.01 -16.60
C LEU A 269 -12.68 -0.10 -17.47
N SER A 270 -12.41 0.91 -18.30
CA SER A 270 -11.11 1.05 -18.97
C SER A 270 -10.03 1.49 -17.98
N GLU A 271 -8.76 1.30 -18.34
CA GLU A 271 -7.62 1.77 -17.51
C GLU A 271 -7.71 3.27 -17.22
N GLU A 272 -8.10 4.08 -18.20
CA GLU A 272 -8.29 5.53 -18.02
C GLU A 272 -9.39 5.84 -17.00
N GLN A 273 -10.48 5.05 -16.97
CA GLN A 273 -11.56 5.21 -16.00
C GLN A 273 -11.20 4.70 -14.60
N LEU A 274 -10.25 3.76 -14.51
CA LEU A 274 -9.72 3.27 -13.24
C LEU A 274 -8.70 4.23 -12.63
N ARG A 275 -8.01 5.07 -13.45
CA ARG A 275 -6.99 6.00 -12.97
C ARG A 275 -7.59 7.01 -12.02
N PHE A 276 -7.17 6.93 -10.77
CA PHE A 276 -7.64 7.79 -9.69
C PHE A 276 -6.65 8.93 -9.41
N MET A 277 -5.35 8.63 -9.44
CA MET A 277 -4.29 9.61 -9.28
C MET A 277 -3.04 9.22 -10.08
N ASP A 278 -2.49 10.20 -10.78
CA ASP A 278 -1.23 10.17 -11.50
C ASP A 278 -0.68 11.61 -11.50
N VAL A 279 0.23 11.92 -10.59
CA VAL A 279 0.79 13.28 -10.46
C VAL A 279 1.60 13.61 -11.70
N PRO A 280 1.29 14.69 -12.41
CA PRO A 280 2.04 15.07 -13.59
C PRO A 280 3.46 15.55 -13.21
N GLY A 281 4.43 15.26 -14.08
CA GLY A 281 5.77 15.80 -13.98
C GLY A 281 6.85 14.77 -13.74
N ARG A 282 7.92 15.17 -13.03
CA ARG A 282 9.11 14.32 -12.85
C ARG A 282 8.97 13.32 -11.70
N ARG A 283 8.21 13.66 -10.65
CA ARG A 283 7.77 12.77 -9.60
C ARG A 283 6.40 12.26 -10.00
N SER A 284 6.30 11.02 -10.46
CA SER A 284 5.05 10.38 -10.92
C SER A 284 5.08 8.87 -10.69
N HIS A 285 5.76 8.44 -9.62
CA HIS A 285 5.67 7.07 -9.15
C HIS A 285 4.97 7.09 -7.80
N GLU A 286 3.66 6.82 -7.83
CA GLU A 286 2.75 6.88 -6.70
C GLU A 286 2.84 5.59 -5.88
N TYR A 287 2.96 5.75 -4.54
CA TYR A 287 2.97 4.64 -3.58
C TYR A 287 2.31 5.05 -2.27
N PHE A 288 1.88 4.07 -1.49
CA PHE A 288 1.37 4.23 -0.13
C PHE A 288 0.11 5.10 -0.01
N PRO A 289 -0.88 5.01 -0.92
CA PRO A 289 -2.06 5.86 -0.84
C PRO A 289 -2.91 5.52 0.38
N GLN A 290 -3.35 6.57 1.10
CA GLN A 290 -4.31 6.50 2.19
C GLN A 290 -5.35 7.59 2.05
N LEU A 291 -6.62 7.23 2.19
CA LEU A 291 -7.73 8.19 2.24
C LEU A 291 -8.03 8.60 3.67
N SER A 292 -8.35 9.88 3.87
CA SER A 292 -8.94 10.35 5.12
C SER A 292 -10.27 9.62 5.39
N ARG A 293 -10.70 9.60 6.64
CA ARG A 293 -11.89 8.83 7.06
C ARG A 293 -13.19 9.21 6.34
N ASP A 294 -13.31 10.43 5.87
CA ASP A 294 -14.45 10.90 5.05
C ASP A 294 -14.27 10.62 3.56
N GLY A 295 -13.10 10.09 3.17
CA GLY A 295 -12.78 9.84 1.77
C GLY A 295 -12.52 11.10 0.94
N GLN A 296 -12.45 12.28 1.56
CA GLN A 296 -12.31 13.56 0.85
C GLN A 296 -10.85 13.94 0.57
N TRP A 297 -9.90 13.35 1.29
CA TRP A 297 -8.49 13.67 1.15
C TRP A 297 -7.68 12.39 0.95
N MET A 298 -6.68 12.47 0.09
CA MET A 298 -5.69 11.41 -0.09
C MET A 298 -4.30 11.91 0.29
N VAL A 299 -3.59 11.14 1.09
CA VAL A 299 -2.17 11.30 1.39
C VAL A 299 -1.42 10.10 0.81
N TRP A 300 -0.26 10.33 0.18
CA TRP A 300 0.55 9.26 -0.41
C TRP A 300 2.01 9.67 -0.60
N GLY A 301 2.87 8.72 -0.94
CA GLY A 301 4.27 8.95 -1.26
C GLY A 301 4.50 8.99 -2.76
N VAL A 302 5.33 9.92 -3.23
CA VAL A 302 5.69 10.05 -4.66
C VAL A 302 7.20 10.13 -4.83
N THR A 303 7.76 9.33 -5.74
CA THR A 303 9.19 9.37 -6.07
C THR A 303 9.43 9.66 -7.56
N GLN A 304 10.64 10.12 -7.89
CA GLN A 304 11.05 10.32 -9.28
C GLN A 304 11.54 9.04 -9.95
N ARG A 305 12.10 8.12 -9.16
CA ARG A 305 12.80 6.94 -9.71
C ARG A 305 12.77 5.78 -8.75
N GLY A 306 12.57 4.59 -9.32
CA GLY A 306 12.59 3.35 -8.58
C GLY A 306 11.37 3.16 -7.70
N HIS A 307 11.37 2.08 -6.96
CA HIS A 307 10.28 1.70 -6.05
C HIS A 307 10.82 0.93 -4.84
N ASP A 308 12.11 1.10 -4.54
CA ASP A 308 12.67 0.48 -3.34
C ASP A 308 12.14 1.23 -2.12
N HIS A 309 11.24 0.59 -1.38
CA HIS A 309 10.56 1.19 -0.26
C HIS A 309 11.51 1.57 0.89
N ASP A 310 12.71 1.00 0.94
CA ASP A 310 13.65 1.31 2.01
C ASP A 310 14.53 2.54 1.71
N ILE A 311 14.80 2.83 0.43
CA ILE A 311 15.84 3.82 0.06
C ILE A 311 15.43 4.82 -1.02
N ALA A 312 14.28 4.65 -1.69
CA ALA A 312 13.86 5.59 -2.71
C ALA A 312 13.48 6.93 -2.08
N ASP A 313 13.76 8.02 -2.79
CA ASP A 313 13.44 9.38 -2.38
C ASP A 313 11.94 9.65 -2.57
N TYR A 314 11.13 9.09 -1.67
CA TYR A 314 9.69 9.39 -1.61
C TYR A 314 9.47 10.69 -0.86
N GLU A 315 8.48 11.45 -1.31
CA GLU A 315 7.95 12.64 -0.67
C GLU A 315 6.46 12.51 -0.42
N ILE A 316 5.96 13.09 0.65
CA ILE A 316 4.55 13.03 1.01
C ILE A 316 3.78 14.12 0.28
N TYR A 317 2.67 13.70 -0.32
CA TYR A 317 1.71 14.57 -1.02
C TYR A 317 0.35 14.52 -0.35
N LEU A 318 -0.42 15.59 -0.50
CA LEU A 318 -1.82 15.71 -0.05
C LEU A 318 -2.66 16.26 -1.20
N TRP A 319 -3.85 15.69 -1.39
CA TRP A 319 -4.78 16.08 -2.44
C TRP A 319 -6.22 15.96 -1.97
N HIS A 320 -7.07 16.91 -2.38
CA HIS A 320 -8.50 16.82 -2.17
C HIS A 320 -9.11 15.99 -3.31
N VAL A 321 -9.81 14.93 -2.95
CA VAL A 321 -10.43 14.00 -3.90
C VAL A 321 -11.45 14.71 -4.77
N GLY A 322 -11.24 14.65 -6.09
CA GLY A 322 -12.09 15.31 -7.07
C GLY A 322 -11.56 16.65 -7.59
N ASP A 323 -10.55 17.24 -6.96
CA ASP A 323 -9.80 18.36 -7.53
C ASP A 323 -8.96 17.86 -8.71
N LYS A 324 -8.38 18.76 -9.50
CA LYS A 324 -7.44 18.35 -10.56
C LYS A 324 -6.19 17.74 -9.96
N GLN A 325 -5.61 16.76 -10.65
CA GLN A 325 -4.41 16.05 -10.16
C GLN A 325 -3.20 16.99 -10.01
N GLU A 326 -3.12 18.04 -10.84
CA GLU A 326 -2.10 19.09 -10.76
C GLU A 326 -2.21 19.95 -9.50
N GLU A 327 -3.34 19.89 -8.78
CA GLU A 327 -3.56 20.59 -7.51
C GLU A 327 -3.08 19.79 -6.30
N ALA A 328 -2.49 18.61 -6.53
CA ALA A 328 -1.80 17.85 -5.49
C ALA A 328 -0.61 18.63 -4.94
N VAL A 329 -0.50 18.69 -3.61
CA VAL A 329 0.51 19.49 -2.91
C VAL A 329 1.56 18.59 -2.27
N ARG A 330 2.83 18.79 -2.63
CA ARG A 330 3.97 18.19 -1.94
C ARG A 330 4.13 18.83 -0.57
N LEU A 331 4.26 18.02 0.48
CA LEU A 331 4.36 18.49 1.87
C LEU A 331 5.74 18.27 2.49
N THR A 332 6.50 17.26 2.03
CA THR A 332 7.87 17.03 2.51
C THR A 332 8.89 17.40 1.44
N TYR A 333 10.03 17.92 1.92
CA TYR A 333 11.14 18.42 1.10
C TYR A 333 12.45 17.93 1.72
N HIS A 334 12.69 16.62 1.61
CA HIS A 334 13.87 16.00 2.20
C HIS A 334 14.31 14.81 1.36
N SER A 335 15.56 14.74 0.93
CA SER A 335 16.07 13.67 0.06
C SER A 335 16.24 12.31 0.75
N ALA A 336 15.79 12.15 2.02
CA ALA A 336 15.62 10.87 2.65
C ALA A 336 14.31 10.21 2.20
N ASN A 337 14.13 8.94 2.57
CA ASN A 337 12.92 8.21 2.24
C ASN A 337 11.79 8.58 3.21
N ASP A 338 10.73 9.21 2.71
CA ASP A 338 9.48 9.53 3.40
C ASP A 338 8.36 8.63 2.88
N ARG A 339 7.91 7.63 3.65
CA ARG A 339 7.02 6.57 3.18
C ARG A 339 5.89 6.23 4.13
N TRP A 340 4.89 5.51 3.66
CA TRP A 340 3.77 5.00 4.42
C TRP A 340 3.02 6.09 5.21
N PRO A 341 2.57 7.17 4.57
CA PRO A 341 1.80 8.18 5.29
C PRO A 341 0.42 7.68 5.68
N ASP A 342 -0.13 8.29 6.73
CA ASP A 342 -1.54 8.24 7.08
C ASP A 342 -2.03 9.61 7.58
N ILE A 343 -3.33 9.87 7.49
CA ILE A 343 -3.92 11.18 7.81
C ILE A 343 -5.07 11.05 8.80
N PHE A 344 -5.08 11.93 9.80
CA PHE A 344 -6.19 12.10 10.71
C PHE A 344 -6.71 13.54 10.69
N ILE A 345 -8.03 13.70 10.49
CA ILE A 345 -8.73 14.98 10.50
C ILE A 345 -9.71 14.96 11.67
N PRO A 346 -9.53 15.83 12.70
CA PRO A 346 -10.41 15.87 13.86
C PRO A 346 -11.85 16.21 13.47
N GLY A 347 -12.82 15.55 14.12
CA GLY A 347 -14.25 15.82 13.92
C GLY A 347 -14.85 15.22 12.64
N VAL A 348 -14.04 14.53 11.83
CA VAL A 348 -14.49 13.88 10.60
C VAL A 348 -14.81 12.41 10.89
N ALA A 349 -16.06 12.02 10.60
CA ALA A 349 -16.50 10.62 10.70
C ALA A 349 -16.44 9.91 9.35
N ALA A 350 -16.25 8.60 9.36
CA ALA A 350 -16.44 7.81 8.15
C ALA A 350 -17.89 7.97 7.65
N PRO A 351 -18.13 8.04 6.34
CA PRO A 351 -19.47 8.08 5.77
C PRO A 351 -20.33 6.94 6.30
N ALA A 352 -21.62 7.19 6.50
CA ALA A 352 -22.56 6.13 6.81
C ALA A 352 -22.52 5.11 5.65
N THR A 353 -22.52 3.82 5.95
CA THR A 353 -22.74 2.82 4.92
C THR A 353 -24.12 3.03 4.33
N SER A 354 -24.23 3.11 3.01
CA SER A 354 -25.50 2.76 2.38
C SER A 354 -25.86 1.36 2.87
N PRO A 355 -27.09 1.13 3.37
CA PRO A 355 -27.49 -0.23 3.77
C PRO A 355 -27.21 -1.15 2.58
N PRO A 356 -26.73 -2.38 2.80
CA PRO A 356 -26.61 -3.33 1.72
C PRO A 356 -28.00 -3.39 1.07
N GLU A 357 -28.07 -3.08 -0.22
CA GLU A 357 -29.25 -3.31 -1.02
C GLU A 357 -29.51 -4.81 -0.88
N HIS A 358 -30.42 -5.19 -0.01
CA HIS A 358 -30.82 -6.58 0.13
C HIS A 358 -31.16 -7.06 -1.26
N ALA A 359 -30.44 -8.07 -1.74
CA ALA A 359 -30.77 -8.79 -2.93
C ALA A 359 -32.19 -9.35 -2.74
N ALA A 360 -33.17 -8.56 -3.13
CA ALA A 360 -34.53 -9.01 -3.36
C ALA A 360 -34.53 -9.74 -4.69
N ASP A 361 -33.94 -10.96 -4.69
CA ASP A 361 -34.02 -11.88 -5.82
C ASP A 361 -33.71 -13.28 -5.32
N ASP A 362 -34.67 -13.81 -4.54
CA ASP A 362 -35.00 -15.24 -4.46
C ASP A 362 -36.48 -15.34 -4.18
N GLU A 363 -37.33 -14.89 -5.12
CA GLU A 363 -38.70 -15.37 -5.18
C GLU A 363 -38.62 -16.84 -5.58
N PRO A 364 -39.07 -17.76 -4.72
CA PRO A 364 -39.11 -19.17 -5.12
C PRO A 364 -40.06 -19.34 -6.31
N ALA A 365 -39.53 -19.92 -7.38
CA ALA A 365 -40.26 -20.23 -8.60
C ALA A 365 -41.64 -20.83 -8.25
N LYS A 366 -42.70 -20.09 -8.59
CA LYS A 366 -44.09 -20.59 -8.46
C LYS A 366 -44.21 -21.91 -9.21
N SER A 367 -44.39 -23.00 -8.48
CA SER A 367 -44.69 -24.31 -9.02
C SER A 367 -45.94 -24.18 -9.89
N LYS A 368 -45.84 -24.44 -11.20
CA LYS A 368 -46.99 -24.58 -12.08
C LYS A 368 -47.83 -25.72 -11.60
N ALA A 369 -49.07 -25.43 -11.16
CA ALA A 369 -50.08 -26.43 -10.88
C ALA A 369 -50.34 -27.30 -12.14
N PRO A 370 -50.52 -28.60 -12.00
CA PRO A 370 -50.79 -29.47 -13.12
C PRO A 370 -52.20 -29.19 -13.72
N ALA A 371 -52.26 -29.12 -15.05
CA ALA A 371 -53.48 -28.91 -15.82
C ALA A 371 -54.52 -30.03 -15.56
N PRO A 372 -55.84 -29.72 -15.50
CA PRO A 372 -56.87 -30.70 -15.26
C PRO A 372 -57.00 -31.69 -16.43
N THR A 373 -56.95 -32.99 -16.11
CA THR A 373 -57.18 -34.10 -17.06
C THR A 373 -58.63 -34.12 -17.53
N LYS A 374 -58.85 -33.98 -18.86
CA LYS A 374 -60.15 -34.20 -19.48
C LYS A 374 -60.53 -35.67 -19.38
N LYS A 375 -61.63 -35.95 -18.65
CA LYS A 375 -62.32 -37.27 -18.71
C LYS A 375 -62.96 -37.46 -20.07
N ALA A 376 -62.52 -38.50 -20.74
CA ALA A 376 -63.20 -39.00 -21.97
C ALA A 376 -64.49 -39.75 -21.57
N HIS A 377 -65.64 -39.28 -22.05
CA HIS A 377 -66.86 -40.07 -22.09
C HIS A 377 -66.80 -40.99 -23.28
N LYS A 378 -66.85 -42.29 -23.02
CA LYS A 378 -67.23 -43.33 -23.99
C LYS A 378 -68.76 -43.36 -24.13
N LYS A 379 -69.20 -43.32 -25.34
CA LYS A 379 -70.31 -44.07 -25.87
C LYS A 379 -69.78 -45.09 -26.84
#